data_af0f70b1f069d9bf4efb0b0643695a82
#
_entry.id   af0f70b1f069d9bf4efb0b0643695a82
#
_cell.length_a   1.000
_cell.length_b   1.000
_cell.length_c   1.000
_cell.angle_alpha   90.00
_cell.angle_beta   90.00
_cell.angle_gamma   90.00
#
_symmetry.space_group_name_H-M   'P 1'
#
loop_
_entity.id
_entity.type
_entity.pdbx_description
1 polymer ?
#
loop_
_entity_poly.entity_id
_entity_poly.type
_entity_poly.pdbx_seq_one_letter_code
_entity_poly.pdbx_strand_id
1 'polypeptide(L)'
;MQKICDRLAEGETLVEITKDASIPSYRTITRSVQDSDEMWEMYRKGRILQAEYYADKLNGLAMSPLPADVDPRKLNAEVQRRRLEIDTLKWTSARNQPFGIRDKPTDQPQNTGFTISWAGNDLEVSAADQGMSVVEKEVVKH
;
A
#
# COMPACT_ATOMS: atom_id res chain seq x y z
N MET A 1 17.09 2.55 -19.02
CA MET A 1 16.05 2.63 -17.97
C MET A 1 14.65 2.69 -18.56
N GLN A 2 14.39 3.49 -19.61
CA GLN A 2 13.04 3.62 -20.20
C GLN A 2 12.38 2.29 -20.51
N LYS A 3 13.01 1.40 -21.27
CA LYS A 3 12.46 0.05 -21.59
C LYS A 3 12.03 -0.76 -20.35
N ILE A 4 12.73 -0.59 -19.23
CA ILE A 4 12.38 -1.27 -17.96
C ILE A 4 11.13 -0.64 -17.38
N CYS A 5 11.02 0.68 -17.38
CA CYS A 5 9.87 1.41 -16.85
C CYS A 5 8.60 1.13 -17.67
N ASP A 6 8.72 1.04 -18.99
CA ASP A 6 7.61 0.71 -19.88
C ASP A 6 7.05 -0.69 -19.56
N ARG A 7 7.91 -1.69 -19.42
CA ARG A 7 7.51 -3.08 -19.06
C ARG A 7 6.95 -3.17 -17.64
N LEU A 8 7.47 -2.38 -16.69
CA LEU A 8 6.86 -2.27 -15.36
C LEU A 8 5.44 -1.71 -15.46
N ALA A 9 5.23 -0.65 -16.26
CA ALA A 9 3.90 -0.06 -16.48
C ALA A 9 2.91 -1.05 -17.14
N GLU A 10 3.40 -2.00 -17.92
CA GLU A 10 2.62 -3.11 -18.49
C GLU A 10 2.36 -4.26 -17.48
N GLY A 11 2.80 -4.11 -16.23
CA GLY A 11 2.54 -5.05 -15.15
C GLY A 11 3.58 -6.16 -14.99
N GLU A 12 4.65 -6.17 -15.79
CA GLU A 12 5.73 -7.15 -15.59
C GLU A 12 6.49 -6.89 -14.30
N THR A 13 6.94 -7.93 -13.63
CA THR A 13 7.80 -7.78 -12.46
C THR A 13 9.25 -7.53 -12.87
N LEU A 14 10.02 -6.83 -12.03
CA LEU A 14 11.44 -6.60 -12.33
C LEU A 14 12.23 -7.91 -12.50
N VAL A 15 11.82 -8.95 -11.77
CA VAL A 15 12.41 -10.30 -11.91
C VAL A 15 12.16 -10.89 -13.29
N GLU A 16 10.95 -10.73 -13.84
CA GLU A 16 10.63 -11.20 -15.20
C GLU A 16 11.38 -10.39 -16.25
N ILE A 17 11.39 -9.07 -16.10
CA ILE A 17 12.10 -8.16 -17.01
C ILE A 17 13.59 -8.53 -17.12
N THR A 18 14.24 -8.89 -16.01
CA THR A 18 15.65 -9.24 -15.98
C THR A 18 15.98 -10.63 -16.55
N LYS A 19 15.00 -11.43 -16.93
CA LYS A 19 15.23 -12.67 -17.69
C LYS A 19 15.59 -12.39 -19.16
N ASP A 20 15.30 -11.20 -19.66
CA ASP A 20 15.69 -10.75 -21.00
C ASP A 20 17.19 -10.46 -21.03
N ALA A 21 17.95 -11.19 -21.84
CA ALA A 21 19.40 -11.06 -21.95
C ALA A 21 19.86 -9.67 -22.44
N SER A 22 18.97 -8.89 -23.05
CA SER A 22 19.26 -7.50 -23.47
C SER A 22 19.15 -6.48 -22.32
N ILE A 23 18.70 -6.91 -21.14
CA ILE A 23 18.48 -6.07 -19.97
C ILE A 23 19.54 -6.41 -18.91
N PRO A 24 20.10 -5.41 -18.22
CA PRO A 24 21.03 -5.66 -17.12
C PRO A 24 20.42 -6.51 -16.00
N SER A 25 21.27 -7.18 -15.23
CA SER A 25 20.81 -7.99 -14.11
C SER A 25 20.03 -7.16 -13.08
N TYR A 26 19.17 -7.82 -12.32
CA TYR A 26 18.41 -7.23 -11.21
C TYR A 26 19.30 -6.38 -10.29
N ARG A 27 20.45 -6.92 -9.89
CA ARG A 27 21.42 -6.23 -9.01
C ARG A 27 21.97 -4.96 -9.67
N THR A 28 22.29 -5.01 -10.97
CA THR A 28 22.81 -3.85 -11.69
C THR A 28 21.78 -2.74 -11.78
N ILE A 29 20.53 -3.08 -12.07
CA ILE A 29 19.42 -2.12 -12.13
C ILE A 29 19.19 -1.46 -10.77
N THR A 30 19.06 -2.25 -9.70
CA THR A 30 18.81 -1.71 -8.35
C THR A 30 19.94 -0.83 -7.86
N ARG A 31 21.20 -1.16 -8.18
CA ARG A 31 22.34 -0.32 -7.88
C ARG A 31 22.31 1.01 -8.64
N SER A 32 22.05 0.97 -9.95
CA SER A 32 21.94 2.19 -10.76
C SER A 32 20.82 3.12 -10.29
N VAL A 33 19.69 2.52 -9.83
CA VAL A 33 18.56 3.25 -9.24
C VAL A 33 18.95 3.91 -7.91
N GLN A 34 19.82 3.26 -7.10
CA GLN A 34 20.29 3.82 -5.83
C GLN A 34 21.36 4.92 -6.05
N ASP A 35 22.15 4.80 -7.10
CA ASP A 35 23.28 5.71 -7.37
C ASP A 35 22.88 6.98 -8.14
N SER A 36 21.63 7.09 -8.64
CA SER A 36 21.18 8.21 -9.48
C SER A 36 19.74 8.62 -9.17
N ASP A 37 19.56 9.88 -8.77
CA ASP A 37 18.24 10.47 -8.50
C ASP A 37 17.34 10.46 -9.74
N GLU A 38 17.91 10.72 -10.94
CA GLU A 38 17.17 10.66 -12.20
C GLU A 38 16.63 9.25 -12.45
N MET A 39 17.46 8.21 -12.27
CA MET A 39 17.04 6.83 -12.45
C MET A 39 16.04 6.40 -11.38
N TRP A 40 16.19 6.90 -10.17
CA TRP A 40 15.23 6.71 -9.10
C TRP A 40 13.84 7.25 -9.45
N GLU A 41 13.77 8.51 -9.94
CA GLU A 41 12.51 9.12 -10.33
C GLU A 41 11.85 8.40 -11.52
N MET A 42 12.63 7.98 -12.52
CA MET A 42 12.11 7.19 -13.64
C MET A 42 11.55 5.84 -13.15
N TYR A 43 12.29 5.14 -12.30
CA TYR A 43 11.89 3.85 -11.75
C TYR A 43 10.62 3.98 -10.90
N ARG A 44 10.57 5.02 -10.07
CA ARG A 44 9.39 5.33 -9.23
C ARG A 44 8.14 5.57 -10.08
N LYS A 45 8.24 6.36 -11.16
CA LYS A 45 7.13 6.55 -12.11
C LYS A 45 6.66 5.24 -12.72
N GLY A 46 7.58 4.38 -13.15
CA GLY A 46 7.24 3.04 -13.65
C GLY A 46 6.50 2.19 -12.61
N ARG A 47 6.89 2.25 -11.33
CA ARG A 47 6.20 1.53 -10.24
C ARG A 47 4.81 2.08 -9.93
N ILE A 48 4.62 3.39 -10.06
CA ILE A 48 3.29 4.00 -9.92
C ILE A 48 2.35 3.52 -11.02
N LEU A 49 2.80 3.56 -12.27
CA LEU A 49 2.00 3.06 -13.41
C LEU A 49 1.71 1.56 -13.29
N GLN A 50 2.65 0.78 -12.77
CA GLN A 50 2.42 -0.63 -12.47
C GLN A 50 1.30 -0.83 -11.42
N ALA A 51 1.24 0.03 -10.40
CA ALA A 51 0.18 -0.02 -9.40
C ALA A 51 -1.20 0.27 -10.01
N GLU A 52 -1.29 1.24 -10.91
CA GLU A 52 -2.51 1.54 -11.66
C GLU A 52 -2.93 0.35 -12.55
N TYR A 53 -1.99 -0.24 -13.28
CA TYR A 53 -2.24 -1.45 -14.06
C TYR A 53 -2.81 -2.59 -13.19
N TYR A 54 -2.25 -2.80 -12.01
CA TYR A 54 -2.75 -3.83 -11.10
C TYR A 54 -4.13 -3.49 -10.53
N ALA A 55 -4.44 -2.22 -10.30
CA ALA A 55 -5.77 -1.78 -9.87
C ALA A 55 -6.82 -2.06 -10.95
N ASP A 56 -6.53 -1.76 -12.22
CA ASP A 56 -7.40 -2.08 -13.36
C ASP A 56 -7.57 -3.59 -13.53
N LYS A 57 -6.49 -4.35 -13.43
CA LYS A 57 -6.53 -5.81 -13.48
C LYS A 57 -7.39 -6.39 -12.35
N LEU A 58 -7.30 -5.83 -11.16
CA LEU A 58 -8.12 -6.19 -9.99
C LEU A 58 -9.61 -6.03 -10.29
N ASN A 59 -10.00 -4.88 -10.84
CA ASN A 59 -11.38 -4.61 -11.23
C ASN A 59 -11.86 -5.61 -12.29
N GLY A 60 -11.04 -5.89 -13.30
CA GLY A 60 -11.35 -6.89 -14.31
C GLY A 60 -11.55 -8.29 -13.74
N LEU A 61 -10.70 -8.73 -12.80
CA LEU A 61 -10.83 -10.02 -12.13
C LEU A 61 -12.07 -10.10 -11.24
N ALA A 62 -12.38 -9.04 -10.51
CA ALA A 62 -13.53 -8.99 -9.61
C ALA A 62 -14.86 -9.03 -10.38
N MET A 63 -14.91 -8.41 -11.56
CA MET A 63 -16.12 -8.30 -12.39
C MET A 63 -16.27 -9.49 -13.36
N SER A 64 -15.23 -10.26 -13.63
CA SER A 64 -15.30 -11.38 -14.56
C SER A 64 -16.06 -12.55 -13.95
N PRO A 65 -16.98 -13.18 -14.72
CA PRO A 65 -17.68 -14.39 -14.27
C PRO A 65 -16.68 -15.53 -14.03
N LEU A 66 -17.07 -16.48 -13.19
CA LEU A 66 -16.33 -17.73 -13.05
C LEU A 66 -16.42 -18.52 -14.37
N PRO A 67 -15.37 -19.27 -14.76
CA PRO A 67 -15.43 -20.09 -15.96
C PRO A 67 -16.63 -21.06 -15.91
N ALA A 68 -17.42 -21.11 -16.98
CA ALA A 68 -18.63 -21.94 -17.03
C ALA A 68 -18.34 -23.45 -17.00
N ASP A 69 -17.15 -23.85 -17.48
CA ASP A 69 -16.75 -25.26 -17.65
C ASP A 69 -15.98 -25.83 -16.43
N VAL A 70 -16.02 -25.17 -15.29
CA VAL A 70 -15.33 -25.68 -14.09
C VAL A 70 -16.12 -26.82 -13.47
N ASP A 71 -15.48 -27.97 -13.33
CA ASP A 71 -16.00 -29.10 -12.56
C ASP A 71 -16.46 -28.61 -11.17
N PRO A 72 -17.70 -28.89 -10.74
CA PRO A 72 -18.21 -28.48 -9.44
C PRO A 72 -17.30 -28.84 -8.25
N ARG A 73 -16.52 -29.93 -8.39
CA ARG A 73 -15.53 -30.33 -7.37
C ARG A 73 -14.33 -29.41 -7.30
N LYS A 74 -14.00 -28.68 -8.39
CA LYS A 74 -12.89 -27.74 -8.49
C LYS A 74 -13.31 -26.28 -8.30
N LEU A 75 -14.61 -26.02 -8.25
CA LEU A 75 -15.15 -24.67 -8.15
C LEU A 75 -14.61 -23.92 -6.92
N ASN A 76 -14.58 -24.57 -5.77
CA ASN A 76 -14.05 -23.99 -4.55
C ASN A 76 -12.56 -23.65 -4.67
N ALA A 77 -11.77 -24.52 -5.31
CA ALA A 77 -10.34 -24.28 -5.52
C ALA A 77 -10.13 -23.08 -6.46
N GLU A 78 -10.95 -22.95 -7.51
CA GLU A 78 -10.88 -21.80 -8.44
C GLU A 78 -11.26 -20.50 -7.76
N VAL A 79 -12.31 -20.50 -6.93
CA VAL A 79 -12.69 -19.32 -6.11
C VAL A 79 -11.55 -18.92 -5.16
N GLN A 80 -10.93 -19.88 -4.47
CA GLN A 80 -9.81 -19.61 -3.57
C GLN A 80 -8.58 -19.10 -4.33
N ARG A 81 -8.27 -19.67 -5.49
CA ARG A 81 -7.18 -19.20 -6.35
C ARG A 81 -7.41 -17.74 -6.77
N ARG A 82 -8.62 -17.41 -7.26
CA ARG A 82 -8.99 -16.04 -7.64
C ARG A 82 -8.90 -15.06 -6.46
N ARG A 83 -9.37 -15.48 -5.29
CA ARG A 83 -9.25 -14.67 -4.08
C ARG A 83 -7.80 -14.38 -3.73
N LEU A 84 -6.94 -15.39 -3.77
CA LEU A 84 -5.51 -15.21 -3.52
C LEU A 84 -4.85 -14.28 -4.54
N GLU A 85 -5.20 -14.38 -5.82
CA GLU A 85 -4.72 -13.49 -6.88
C GLU A 85 -5.13 -12.03 -6.60
N ILE A 86 -6.40 -11.81 -6.27
CA ILE A 86 -6.94 -10.50 -5.90
C ILE A 86 -6.20 -9.93 -4.68
N ASP A 87 -6.04 -10.69 -3.62
CA ASP A 87 -5.37 -10.25 -2.40
C ASP A 87 -3.89 -9.92 -2.65
N THR A 88 -3.22 -10.71 -3.49
CA THR A 88 -1.83 -10.45 -3.90
C THR A 88 -1.70 -9.16 -4.70
N LEU A 89 -2.59 -8.93 -5.67
CA LEU A 89 -2.59 -7.71 -6.48
C LEU A 89 -2.91 -6.48 -5.61
N LYS A 90 -3.87 -6.56 -4.70
CA LYS A 90 -4.18 -5.48 -3.74
C LYS A 90 -2.96 -5.10 -2.92
N TRP A 91 -2.29 -6.09 -2.35
CA TRP A 91 -1.10 -5.85 -1.55
C TRP A 91 0.03 -5.23 -2.36
N THR A 92 0.27 -5.74 -3.59
CA THR A 92 1.34 -5.24 -4.47
C THR A 92 1.04 -3.83 -4.95
N SER A 93 -0.20 -3.55 -5.35
CA SER A 93 -0.63 -2.21 -5.77
C SER A 93 -0.46 -1.20 -4.63
N ALA A 94 -0.97 -1.51 -3.43
CA ALA A 94 -0.83 -0.64 -2.27
C ALA A 94 0.63 -0.34 -1.88
N ARG A 95 1.53 -1.32 -2.08
CA ARG A 95 2.96 -1.14 -1.80
C ARG A 95 3.66 -0.24 -2.81
N ASN A 96 3.25 -0.30 -4.08
CA ASN A 96 3.86 0.47 -5.16
C ASN A 96 3.27 1.88 -5.31
N GLN A 97 2.14 2.17 -4.66
CA GLN A 97 1.58 3.52 -4.66
C GLN A 97 2.51 4.51 -3.96
N PRO A 98 2.66 5.72 -4.51
CA PRO A 98 3.44 6.74 -3.85
C PRO A 98 2.81 7.10 -2.51
N PHE A 99 3.63 7.39 -1.52
CA PHE A 99 3.21 7.79 -0.18
C PHE A 99 2.26 9.00 -0.13
N GLY A 100 1.98 9.65 -1.27
CA GLY A 100 1.09 10.81 -1.36
C GLY A 100 -0.41 10.49 -1.42
N ILE A 101 -0.81 9.21 -1.60
CA ILE A 101 -2.23 8.78 -1.51
C ILE A 101 -2.55 8.18 -0.14
N ARG A 102 -1.57 7.79 0.63
CA ARG A 102 -1.77 7.74 2.07
C ARG A 102 -1.98 9.19 2.48
N ASP A 103 -3.18 9.50 2.98
CA ASP A 103 -3.35 10.73 3.75
C ASP A 103 -2.06 10.93 4.51
N LYS A 104 -1.32 12.01 4.20
CA LYS A 104 -0.20 12.41 5.04
C LYS A 104 -0.74 12.21 6.44
N PRO A 105 -0.03 11.53 7.34
CA PRO A 105 -0.37 11.69 8.74
C PRO A 105 -0.39 13.20 8.88
N THR A 106 -1.60 13.74 8.98
CA THR A 106 -1.80 15.16 9.12
C THR A 106 -0.89 15.48 10.26
N ASP A 107 0.09 16.40 10.08
CA ASP A 107 0.90 16.95 11.18
C ASP A 107 0.02 17.74 12.18
N GLN A 108 -1.27 17.49 12.14
CA GLN A 108 -2.13 17.74 13.25
C GLN A 108 -1.72 16.74 14.33
N PRO A 109 -1.24 17.22 15.47
CA PRO A 109 -1.14 16.37 16.64
C PRO A 109 -2.50 15.70 16.74
N GLN A 110 -2.55 14.39 16.45
CA GLN A 110 -3.75 13.63 16.76
C GLN A 110 -3.93 13.84 18.26
N ASN A 111 -4.86 14.72 18.56
CA ASN A 111 -5.30 14.92 19.95
C ASN A 111 -6.01 13.62 20.32
N THR A 112 -5.21 12.60 20.62
CA THR A 112 -5.68 11.31 21.12
C THR A 112 -6.17 11.43 22.55
N GLY A 113 -6.31 12.67 23.03
CA GLY A 113 -6.97 12.97 24.27
C GLY A 113 -8.47 12.72 24.15
N PHE A 114 -9.03 11.94 25.03
CA PHE A 114 -10.46 11.84 25.22
C PHE A 114 -10.80 12.35 26.62
N THR A 115 -11.92 13.06 26.70
CA THR A 115 -12.41 13.58 27.97
C THR A 115 -13.45 12.62 28.52
N ILE A 116 -13.22 12.07 29.71
CA ILE A 116 -14.22 11.29 30.45
C ILE A 116 -14.88 12.23 31.44
N SER A 117 -16.18 12.51 31.25
CA SER A 117 -16.98 13.29 32.18
C SER A 117 -17.71 12.36 33.14
N TRP A 118 -17.42 12.46 34.42
CA TRP A 118 -18.09 11.69 35.47
C TRP A 118 -18.52 12.59 36.62
N ALA A 119 -19.79 12.62 36.90
CA ALA A 119 -20.36 13.30 38.08
C ALA A 119 -19.92 14.77 38.25
N GLY A 120 -19.73 15.51 37.15
CA GLY A 120 -19.34 16.92 37.16
C GLY A 120 -17.83 17.19 37.25
N ASN A 121 -17.01 16.14 37.20
CA ASN A 121 -15.58 16.23 37.04
C ASN A 121 -15.16 15.78 35.63
N ASP A 122 -14.38 16.61 34.95
CA ASP A 122 -13.83 16.29 33.64
C ASP A 122 -12.39 15.81 33.80
N LEU A 123 -12.13 14.57 33.34
CA LEU A 123 -10.79 13.99 33.25
C LEU A 123 -10.32 14.06 31.81
N GLU A 124 -9.31 14.84 31.52
CA GLU A 124 -8.61 14.83 30.23
C GLU A 124 -7.50 13.78 30.26
N VAL A 125 -7.62 12.78 29.38
CA VAL A 125 -6.57 11.78 29.16
C VAL A 125 -5.87 12.13 27.84
N SER A 126 -4.63 12.59 27.92
CA SER A 126 -3.79 12.82 26.74
C SER A 126 -2.72 11.73 26.65
N ALA A 127 -2.53 11.17 25.46
CA ALA A 127 -1.40 10.32 25.19
C ALA A 127 -0.18 11.20 24.91
N ALA A 128 0.71 11.32 25.89
CA ALA A 128 2.02 11.90 25.66
C ALA A 128 2.97 10.82 25.13
N ASP A 129 3.96 11.23 24.35
CA ASP A 129 4.89 10.39 23.56
C ASP A 129 5.68 9.33 24.37
N GLN A 130 5.50 9.27 25.70
CA GLN A 130 6.15 8.32 26.60
C GLN A 130 5.28 7.82 27.78
N GLY A 131 3.99 7.68 27.59
CA GLY A 131 3.11 7.09 28.59
C GLY A 131 1.82 7.88 28.79
N MET A 132 0.77 7.21 29.26
CA MET A 132 -0.49 7.86 29.60
C MET A 132 -0.31 8.70 30.86
N SER A 133 -0.48 10.01 30.74
CA SER A 133 -0.58 10.90 31.90
C SER A 133 -2.04 11.26 32.15
N VAL A 134 -2.49 11.07 33.38
CA VAL A 134 -3.81 11.51 33.84
C VAL A 134 -3.62 12.85 34.57
N VAL A 135 -4.24 13.90 34.04
CA VAL A 135 -4.26 15.20 34.72
C VAL A 135 -5.64 15.42 35.32
N GLU A 136 -5.69 15.43 36.63
CA GLU A 136 -6.91 15.73 37.39
C GLU A 136 -6.98 17.25 37.56
N LYS A 137 -7.98 17.91 37.02
CA LYS A 137 -8.25 19.33 37.28
C LYS A 137 -9.20 19.45 38.46
N GLU A 138 -8.71 19.90 39.58
CA GLU A 138 -9.57 20.37 40.67
C GLU A 138 -10.35 21.60 40.23
N VAL A 139 -11.65 21.48 40.26
CA VAL A 139 -12.56 22.63 40.09
C VAL A 139 -12.54 23.45 41.36
N VAL A 140 -11.86 24.60 41.34
CA VAL A 140 -11.96 25.59 42.38
C VAL A 140 -13.37 26.18 42.38
N LYS A 141 -14.19 25.84 43.39
CA LYS A 141 -15.48 26.47 43.62
C LYS A 141 -15.22 27.89 44.18
N HIS A 142 -15.69 28.88 43.47
CA HIS A 142 -15.94 30.21 44.04
C HIS A 142 -17.35 30.29 44.56
#